data_0645bf575848eb7a4440a0be907010ee
#
_entry.id   0645bf575848eb7a4440a0be907010ee
#
_cell.length_a   1.000
_cell.length_b   1.000
_cell.length_c   1.000
_cell.angle_alpha   90.00
_cell.angle_beta   90.00
_cell.angle_gamma   90.00
#
_symmetry.space_group_name_H-M   'P 1'
#
loop_
_entity.id
_entity.type
_entity.pdbx_description
1 polymer ?
#
loop_
_entity_poly.entity_id
_entity_poly.type
_entity_poly.pdbx_seq_one_letter_code
_entity_poly.pdbx_strand_id
1 'polypeptide(L)'
;MIDAHHHLWDLNAVDYPWLMEKGKKRFFGDPTPIQRNYLIDEHIKLAAALGFKASVHIQVGAADGLEEAKWVNKIVSENQSWPMAQVAFCDLSSDQREIQLDELQKLSSVVGVRQIVGRSPAEDANSKTNELLTSDNFMQGLQSISD
;
A
#
# COMPACT_ATOMS: atom_id res chain seq x y z
N MET A 1 -5.97 -10.29 19.28
CA MET A 1 -6.49 -9.30 18.31
C MET A 1 -5.62 -9.33 17.05
N ILE A 2 -6.16 -8.86 15.92
CA ILE A 2 -5.41 -8.66 14.66
C ILE A 2 -5.35 -7.16 14.41
N ASP A 3 -4.16 -6.63 14.09
CA ASP A 3 -4.03 -5.26 13.57
C ASP A 3 -4.41 -5.29 12.09
N ALA A 4 -5.60 -4.78 11.78
CA ALA A 4 -6.17 -4.86 10.44
C ALA A 4 -5.63 -3.79 9.47
N HIS A 5 -4.78 -2.88 9.93
CA HIS A 5 -4.25 -1.81 9.08
C HIS A 5 -2.97 -1.21 9.66
N HIS A 6 -1.83 -1.69 9.19
CA HIS A 6 -0.56 -1.04 9.45
C HIS A 6 0.24 -0.84 8.16
N HIS A 7 1.33 -0.13 8.29
CA HIS A 7 2.27 0.12 7.20
C HIS A 7 3.68 -0.26 7.66
N LEU A 8 4.48 -0.82 6.76
CA LEU A 8 5.91 -0.98 6.91
C LEU A 8 6.60 -0.31 5.72
N TRP A 9 7.79 0.21 5.92
CA TRP A 9 8.63 0.71 4.84
C TRP A 9 10.10 0.63 5.20
N ASP A 10 10.91 0.32 4.19
CA ASP A 10 12.37 0.39 4.23
C ASP A 10 12.83 1.32 3.10
N LEU A 11 13.27 2.50 3.46
CA LEU A 11 13.69 3.56 2.53
C LEU A 11 14.98 3.20 1.77
N ASN A 12 15.65 2.08 2.13
CA ASN A 12 16.81 1.57 1.43
C ASN A 12 16.46 0.45 0.45
N ALA A 13 15.31 -0.19 0.63
CA ALA A 13 14.88 -1.35 -0.17
C ALA A 13 13.85 -0.99 -1.23
N VAL A 14 12.97 -0.04 -0.94
CA VAL A 14 11.86 0.37 -1.82
C VAL A 14 11.82 1.89 -1.91
N ASP A 15 11.54 2.40 -3.10
CA ASP A 15 11.44 3.85 -3.33
C ASP A 15 10.05 4.39 -2.96
N TYR A 16 10.03 5.34 -2.01
CA TYR A 16 8.83 6.06 -1.55
C TYR A 16 9.02 7.56 -1.75
N PRO A 17 8.86 8.10 -2.97
CA PRO A 17 9.16 9.51 -3.28
C PRO A 17 8.42 10.49 -2.37
N TRP A 18 7.15 10.21 -2.08
CA TRP A 18 6.33 11.06 -1.22
C TRP A 18 6.86 11.13 0.22
N LEU A 19 7.44 10.03 0.73
CA LEU A 19 7.96 9.96 2.10
C LEU A 19 9.38 10.52 2.18
N MET A 20 10.19 10.35 1.13
CA MET A 20 11.59 10.79 1.08
C MET A 20 11.76 12.27 0.80
N GLU A 21 10.74 12.96 0.28
CA GLU A 21 10.79 14.39 -0.05
C GLU A 21 10.85 15.25 1.22
N LYS A 22 12.03 15.80 1.50
CA LYS A 22 12.28 16.59 2.72
C LYS A 22 11.68 18.00 2.62
N GLY A 23 11.23 18.52 3.77
CA GLY A 23 10.75 19.91 3.89
C GLY A 23 9.37 20.17 3.32
N LYS A 24 8.70 19.19 2.75
CA LYS A 24 7.35 19.33 2.20
C LYS A 24 6.30 18.93 3.24
N LYS A 25 5.48 19.91 3.61
CA LYS A 25 4.30 19.61 4.46
C LYS A 25 3.27 18.80 3.69
N ARG A 26 2.65 17.85 4.36
CA ARG A 26 1.56 17.01 3.86
C ARG A 26 0.22 17.44 4.46
N PHE A 27 -0.89 16.92 3.92
CA PHE A 27 -2.22 17.21 4.46
C PHE A 27 -2.38 16.82 5.93
N PHE A 28 -1.61 15.82 6.40
CA PHE A 28 -1.56 15.35 7.78
C PHE A 28 -0.50 16.06 8.63
N GLY A 29 0.25 17.02 8.08
CA GLY A 29 1.26 17.82 8.79
C GLY A 29 2.70 17.57 8.30
N ASP A 30 3.65 17.71 9.23
CA ASP A 30 5.08 17.49 8.98
C ASP A 30 5.41 15.99 8.94
N PRO A 31 5.91 15.44 7.81
CA PRO A 31 6.26 14.03 7.69
C PRO A 31 7.62 13.66 8.31
N THR A 32 8.42 14.62 8.77
CA THR A 32 9.78 14.40 9.25
C THR A 32 9.87 13.25 10.29
N PRO A 33 8.96 13.10 11.26
CA PRO A 33 9.04 12.00 12.23
C PRO A 33 8.93 10.60 11.64
N ILE A 34 8.32 10.46 10.45
CA ILE A 34 8.16 9.16 9.76
C ILE A 34 9.15 8.97 8.60
N GLN A 35 10.03 9.94 8.32
CA GLN A 35 11.09 9.85 7.30
C GLN A 35 12.28 9.01 7.81
N ARG A 36 12.00 7.81 8.24
CA ARG A 36 12.93 6.77 8.71
C ARG A 36 12.39 5.40 8.35
N ASN A 37 13.19 4.37 8.43
CA ASN A 37 12.68 3.00 8.30
C ASN A 37 11.71 2.68 9.43
N TYR A 38 10.64 1.96 9.10
CA TYR A 38 9.72 1.32 10.05
C TYR A 38 9.55 -0.14 9.66
N LEU A 39 10.32 -0.99 10.33
CA LEU A 39 10.51 -2.39 9.95
C LEU A 39 9.66 -3.32 10.81
N ILE A 40 9.57 -4.57 10.39
CA ILE A 40 8.72 -5.59 11.00
C ILE A 40 9.03 -5.83 12.50
N ASP A 41 10.28 -5.81 12.91
CA ASP A 41 10.67 -6.05 14.31
C ASP A 41 10.13 -4.95 15.24
N GLU A 42 10.18 -3.68 14.80
CA GLU A 42 9.61 -2.56 15.55
C GLU A 42 8.09 -2.70 15.64
N HIS A 43 7.43 -3.03 14.52
CA HIS A 43 5.99 -3.26 14.49
C HIS A 43 5.56 -4.39 15.42
N ILE A 44 6.20 -5.55 15.34
CA ILE A 44 5.88 -6.71 16.19
C ILE A 44 6.02 -6.34 17.67
N LYS A 45 7.12 -5.67 18.05
CA LYS A 45 7.35 -5.25 19.43
C LYS A 45 6.23 -4.37 19.96
N LEU A 46 5.79 -3.38 19.17
CA LEU A 46 4.73 -2.45 19.56
C LEU A 46 3.36 -3.12 19.57
N ALA A 47 3.02 -3.87 18.53
CA ALA A 47 1.74 -4.52 18.37
C ALA A 47 1.53 -5.63 19.41
N ALA A 48 2.55 -6.47 19.68
CA ALA A 48 2.48 -7.52 20.69
C ALA A 48 2.28 -6.95 22.09
N ALA A 49 2.90 -5.81 22.43
CA ALA A 49 2.71 -5.14 23.71
C ALA A 49 1.24 -4.69 23.93
N LEU A 50 0.50 -4.45 22.83
CA LEU A 50 -0.93 -4.11 22.85
C LEU A 50 -1.85 -5.33 22.73
N GLY A 51 -1.28 -6.55 22.69
CA GLY A 51 -2.03 -7.81 22.62
C GLY A 51 -2.45 -8.24 21.22
N PHE A 52 -1.90 -7.61 20.17
CA PHE A 52 -2.05 -8.13 18.80
C PHE A 52 -1.19 -9.39 18.60
N LYS A 53 -1.63 -10.26 17.69
CA LYS A 53 -0.96 -11.54 17.38
C LYS A 53 -0.79 -11.77 15.88
N ALA A 54 -1.30 -10.88 15.07
CA ALA A 54 -1.24 -10.93 13.62
C ALA A 54 -1.54 -9.53 13.07
N SER A 55 -1.23 -9.30 11.80
CA SER A 55 -1.50 -7.99 11.18
C SER A 55 -1.79 -8.08 9.69
N VAL A 56 -2.35 -6.98 9.15
CA VAL A 56 -2.52 -6.78 7.71
C VAL A 56 -1.76 -5.53 7.31
N HIS A 57 -0.72 -5.71 6.49
CA HIS A 57 -0.01 -4.61 5.86
C HIS A 57 -0.86 -4.02 4.73
N ILE A 58 -0.99 -2.71 4.71
CA ILE A 58 -1.62 -1.98 3.60
C ILE A 58 -0.54 -1.23 2.84
N GLN A 59 -0.58 -1.27 1.51
CA GLN A 59 0.36 -0.58 0.63
C GLN A 59 0.60 0.89 1.06
N VAL A 60 1.81 1.40 0.87
CA VAL A 60 2.26 2.70 1.39
C VAL A 60 2.40 3.76 0.30
N GLY A 61 2.29 3.38 -0.96
CA GLY A 61 2.46 4.29 -2.11
C GLY A 61 3.90 4.41 -2.57
N ALA A 62 4.56 3.27 -2.74
CA ALA A 62 5.85 3.17 -3.41
C ALA A 62 5.77 3.67 -4.87
N ALA A 63 6.91 4.03 -5.45
CA ALA A 63 7.03 4.35 -6.87
C ALA A 63 6.65 3.15 -7.75
N ASP A 64 7.02 1.94 -7.33
CA ASP A 64 6.60 0.67 -7.91
C ASP A 64 5.87 -0.17 -6.84
N GLY A 65 4.55 -0.32 -7.00
CA GLY A 65 3.72 -1.09 -6.06
C GLY A 65 4.01 -2.60 -6.08
N LEU A 66 4.50 -3.14 -7.19
CA LEU A 66 4.87 -4.56 -7.27
C LEU A 66 6.19 -4.83 -6.54
N GLU A 67 7.15 -3.91 -6.59
CA GLU A 67 8.37 -4.00 -5.79
C GLU A 67 8.05 -3.97 -4.29
N GLU A 68 7.16 -3.05 -3.86
CA GLU A 68 6.67 -3.02 -2.48
C GLU A 68 6.05 -4.37 -2.08
N ALA A 69 5.14 -4.89 -2.91
CA ALA A 69 4.46 -6.15 -2.63
C ALA A 69 5.44 -7.34 -2.53
N LYS A 70 6.45 -7.42 -3.40
CA LYS A 70 7.51 -8.43 -3.34
C LYS A 70 8.35 -8.31 -2.08
N TRP A 71 8.71 -7.09 -1.68
CA TRP A 71 9.44 -6.84 -0.44
C TRP A 71 8.64 -7.28 0.79
N VAL A 72 7.36 -6.92 0.87
CA VAL A 72 6.47 -7.35 1.96
C VAL A 72 6.30 -8.87 1.97
N ASN A 73 6.12 -9.51 0.80
CA ASN A 73 6.01 -10.97 0.71
C ASN A 73 7.26 -11.69 1.25
N LYS A 74 8.45 -11.14 1.00
CA LYS A 74 9.70 -11.62 1.59
C LYS A 74 9.67 -11.51 3.11
N ILE A 75 9.27 -10.35 3.67
CA ILE A 75 9.13 -10.17 5.12
C ILE A 75 8.20 -11.21 5.73
N VAL A 76 7.04 -11.46 5.11
CA VAL A 76 6.08 -12.47 5.58
C VAL A 76 6.72 -13.85 5.63
N SER A 77 7.46 -14.23 4.59
CA SER A 77 8.13 -15.53 4.51
C SER A 77 9.23 -15.73 5.56
N GLU A 78 9.91 -14.65 5.93
CA GLU A 78 11.01 -14.65 6.91
C GLU A 78 10.52 -14.53 8.36
N ASN A 79 9.25 -14.12 8.59
CA ASN A 79 8.69 -13.87 9.93
C ASN A 79 7.44 -14.73 10.22
N GLN A 80 7.53 -16.03 9.99
CA GLN A 80 6.40 -16.97 10.12
C GLN A 80 5.78 -17.03 11.53
N SER A 81 6.50 -16.61 12.57
CA SER A 81 5.98 -16.51 13.94
C SER A 81 4.98 -15.36 14.14
N TRP A 82 4.91 -14.41 13.20
CA TRP A 82 3.96 -13.32 13.17
C TRP A 82 3.12 -13.41 11.89
N PRO A 83 1.92 -14.01 11.95
CA PRO A 83 1.04 -14.10 10.79
C PRO A 83 0.73 -12.70 10.23
N MET A 84 1.06 -12.49 8.98
CA MET A 84 0.81 -11.22 8.29
C MET A 84 0.33 -11.48 6.87
N ALA A 85 -0.73 -10.77 6.47
CA ALA A 85 -1.19 -10.66 5.09
C ALA A 85 -0.91 -9.26 4.56
N GLN A 86 -1.06 -9.03 3.26
CA GLN A 86 -0.95 -7.71 2.67
C GLN A 86 -2.07 -7.40 1.69
N VAL A 87 -2.45 -6.12 1.65
CA VAL A 87 -3.27 -5.50 0.62
C VAL A 87 -2.34 -4.63 -0.22
N ALA A 88 -2.05 -5.08 -1.44
CA ALA A 88 -1.06 -4.47 -2.32
C ALA A 88 -1.66 -3.34 -3.16
N PHE A 89 -0.81 -2.51 -3.78
CA PHE A 89 -1.26 -1.55 -4.78
C PHE A 89 -1.47 -2.24 -6.13
N CYS A 90 -2.58 -1.91 -6.80
CA CYS A 90 -2.80 -2.14 -8.21
C CYS A 90 -3.47 -0.92 -8.82
N ASP A 91 -2.95 -0.43 -9.96
CA ASP A 91 -3.64 0.60 -10.73
C ASP A 91 -4.72 -0.04 -11.59
N LEU A 92 -5.94 -0.09 -11.04
CA LEU A 92 -7.10 -0.69 -11.69
C LEU A 92 -7.56 0.08 -12.94
N SER A 93 -7.10 1.32 -13.13
CA SER A 93 -7.39 2.11 -14.33
C SER A 93 -6.37 1.90 -15.45
N SER A 94 -5.27 1.22 -15.17
CA SER A 94 -4.20 0.96 -16.14
C SER A 94 -4.60 -0.12 -17.14
N ASP A 95 -4.16 0.03 -18.38
CA ASP A 95 -4.24 -1.02 -19.40
C ASP A 95 -3.33 -2.24 -19.06
N GLN A 96 -2.42 -2.08 -18.11
CA GLN A 96 -1.53 -3.14 -17.61
C GLN A 96 -2.08 -3.84 -16.35
N ARG A 97 -3.30 -3.53 -15.89
CA ARG A 97 -3.87 -4.04 -14.64
C ARG A 97 -3.89 -5.57 -14.55
N GLU A 98 -4.24 -6.25 -15.65
CA GLU A 98 -4.30 -7.72 -15.67
C GLU A 98 -2.90 -8.33 -15.39
N ILE A 99 -1.87 -7.77 -16.02
CA ILE A 99 -0.48 -8.21 -15.80
C ILE A 99 -0.07 -7.92 -14.34
N GLN A 100 -0.44 -6.76 -13.79
CA GLN A 100 -0.16 -6.43 -12.39
C GLN A 100 -0.87 -7.39 -11.44
N LEU A 101 -2.15 -7.70 -11.68
CA LEU A 101 -2.94 -8.64 -10.87
C LEU A 101 -2.34 -10.05 -10.95
N ASP A 102 -1.96 -10.53 -12.13
CA ASP A 102 -1.31 -11.83 -12.31
C ASP A 102 0.01 -11.94 -11.53
N GLU A 103 0.81 -10.87 -11.49
CA GLU A 103 2.05 -10.85 -10.70
C GLU A 103 1.77 -10.82 -9.20
N LEU A 104 0.76 -10.07 -8.77
CA LEU A 104 0.37 -10.00 -7.36
C LEU A 104 -0.21 -11.33 -6.85
N GLN A 105 -0.97 -12.06 -7.66
CA GLN A 105 -1.52 -13.38 -7.32
C GLN A 105 -0.43 -14.44 -7.04
N LYS A 106 0.76 -14.28 -7.60
CA LYS A 106 1.90 -15.18 -7.33
C LYS A 106 2.49 -15.00 -5.93
N LEU A 107 2.17 -13.91 -5.25
CA LEU A 107 2.66 -13.57 -3.93
C LEU A 107 1.70 -14.08 -2.86
N SER A 108 2.08 -15.14 -2.15
CA SER A 108 1.22 -15.84 -1.19
C SER A 108 0.69 -14.99 -0.03
N SER A 109 1.32 -13.87 0.25
CA SER A 109 0.89 -12.93 1.30
C SER A 109 -0.18 -11.94 0.83
N VAL A 110 -0.38 -11.77 -0.48
CA VAL A 110 -1.38 -10.83 -1.04
C VAL A 110 -2.78 -11.43 -0.89
N VAL A 111 -3.67 -10.71 -0.22
CA VAL A 111 -5.06 -11.10 0.00
C VAL A 111 -6.05 -10.12 -0.61
N GLY A 112 -5.58 -9.04 -1.20
CA GLY A 112 -6.40 -8.03 -1.84
C GLY A 112 -5.58 -6.89 -2.40
N VAL A 113 -6.24 -5.98 -3.08
CA VAL A 113 -5.62 -4.79 -3.67
C VAL A 113 -6.29 -3.51 -3.17
N ARG A 114 -5.54 -2.42 -3.21
CA ARG A 114 -5.99 -1.08 -2.83
C ARG A 114 -5.49 -0.05 -3.83
N GLN A 115 -6.40 0.80 -4.29
CA GLN A 115 -6.09 2.05 -4.97
C GLN A 115 -6.78 3.22 -4.25
N ILE A 116 -6.04 4.31 -4.00
CA ILE A 116 -6.60 5.51 -3.38
C ILE A 116 -7.36 6.28 -4.45
N VAL A 117 -8.63 6.56 -4.20
CA VAL A 117 -9.55 7.20 -5.13
C VAL A 117 -9.95 8.61 -4.68
N GLY A 118 -9.03 9.37 -4.11
CA GLY A 118 -9.24 10.77 -3.74
C GLY A 118 -9.19 11.69 -4.97
N ARG A 119 -9.90 12.84 -4.90
CA ARG A 119 -9.74 13.89 -5.91
C ARG A 119 -8.39 14.59 -5.77
N SER A 120 -7.79 14.94 -6.90
CA SER A 120 -6.61 15.79 -6.95
C SER A 120 -6.98 17.26 -6.67
N PRO A 121 -6.03 18.12 -6.26
CA PRO A 121 -6.27 19.55 -6.16
C PRO A 121 -6.75 20.21 -7.46
N ALA A 122 -6.34 19.70 -8.62
CA ALA A 122 -6.78 20.20 -9.93
C ALA A 122 -8.26 19.85 -10.18
N GLU A 123 -8.68 18.64 -9.87
CA GLU A 123 -10.09 18.24 -9.94
C GLU A 123 -10.97 19.04 -8.98
N ASP A 124 -10.48 19.29 -7.75
CA ASP A 124 -11.20 20.13 -6.78
C ASP A 124 -11.37 21.58 -7.25
N ALA A 125 -10.37 22.12 -7.92
CA ALA A 125 -10.42 23.49 -8.44
C ALA A 125 -11.31 23.65 -9.68
N ASN A 126 -11.31 22.65 -10.57
CA ASN A 126 -11.92 22.74 -11.90
C ASN A 126 -13.30 22.05 -11.98
N SER A 127 -13.30 20.73 -11.99
CA SER A 127 -14.50 19.94 -12.28
C SER A 127 -15.32 19.60 -11.05
N LYS A 128 -14.66 19.51 -9.88
CA LYS A 128 -15.20 18.93 -8.64
C LYS A 128 -15.68 17.48 -8.82
N THR A 129 -15.22 16.82 -9.88
CA THR A 129 -15.53 15.44 -10.24
C THR A 129 -14.32 14.57 -9.95
N ASN A 130 -14.54 13.37 -9.45
CA ASN A 130 -13.49 12.37 -9.33
C ASN A 130 -13.38 11.64 -10.67
N GLU A 131 -12.38 12.01 -11.47
CA GLU A 131 -12.20 11.49 -12.83
C GLU A 131 -11.87 9.99 -12.81
N LEU A 132 -11.11 9.53 -11.81
CA LEU A 132 -10.80 8.10 -11.65
C LEU A 132 -12.08 7.29 -11.45
N LEU A 133 -12.93 7.68 -10.49
CA LEU A 133 -14.18 6.95 -10.18
C LEU A 133 -15.19 6.98 -11.31
N THR A 134 -15.08 7.90 -12.25
CA THR A 134 -15.99 8.02 -13.41
C THR A 134 -15.39 7.43 -14.68
N SER A 135 -14.15 6.91 -14.64
CA SER A 135 -13.52 6.33 -15.82
C SER A 135 -13.99 4.90 -16.09
N ASP A 136 -14.26 4.59 -17.36
CA ASP A 136 -14.62 3.24 -17.80
C ASP A 136 -13.53 2.22 -17.49
N ASN A 137 -12.26 2.61 -17.64
CA ASN A 137 -11.13 1.75 -17.34
C ASN A 137 -11.09 1.33 -15.87
N PHE A 138 -11.33 2.26 -14.94
CA PHE A 138 -11.38 1.94 -13.51
C PHE A 138 -12.57 1.01 -13.19
N MET A 139 -13.74 1.26 -13.79
CA MET A 139 -14.92 0.39 -13.61
C MET A 139 -14.68 -1.02 -14.14
N GLN A 140 -14.00 -1.16 -15.30
CA GLN A 140 -13.59 -2.46 -15.82
C GLN A 140 -12.58 -3.15 -14.89
N GLY A 141 -11.61 -2.38 -14.34
CA GLY A 141 -10.65 -2.92 -13.38
C GLY A 141 -11.29 -3.42 -12.08
N LEU A 142 -12.37 -2.79 -11.61
CA LEU A 142 -13.14 -3.30 -10.48
C LEU A 142 -13.85 -4.63 -10.82
N GLN A 143 -14.29 -4.81 -12.06
CA GLN A 143 -14.87 -6.07 -12.51
C GLN A 143 -13.82 -7.19 -12.54
N SER A 144 -12.59 -6.91 -13.01
CA SER A 144 -11.48 -7.89 -13.06
C SER A 144 -11.12 -8.49 -11.69
N ILE A 145 -11.43 -7.83 -10.58
CA ILE A 145 -11.13 -8.33 -9.22
C ILE A 145 -12.35 -8.94 -8.53
N SER A 146 -13.51 -8.94 -9.16
CA SER A 146 -14.76 -9.48 -8.60
C SER A 146 -15.05 -10.92 -9.05
N ASP A 147 -14.39 -11.38 -10.10
CA ASP A 147 -14.50 -12.72 -10.68
C ASP A 147 -13.44 -13.67 -10.11
#